data_5e21627d6e5d4e6b6b6394bb511685f6
#
_entry.id   5e21627d6e5d4e6b6b6394bb511685f6
#
_cell.length_a   1.000
_cell.length_b   1.000
_cell.length_c   1.000
_cell.angle_alpha   90.00
_cell.angle_beta   90.00
_cell.angle_gamma   90.00
#
_symmetry.space_group_name_H-M   'P 1'
#
loop_
_entity.id
_entity.type
_entity.pdbx_description
1 polymer ?
#
loop_
_entity_poly.entity_id
_entity_poly.type
_entity_poly.pdbx_seq_one_letter_code
_entity_poly.pdbx_strand_id
1 'polypeptide(L)'
;MKKITLLLFLLLPMQMLWAQAEKSFPQFTWKNANIIRKDDSRFGYEPASFTTIFKNCHTLPKTDPCYEADEYADLILLGTYKNASMNEHVNIFYTPGPSIDPMFSITDKDNKPIWKEFAEEVCINSSGIIYTSGNMNKMFNQRMKFQLANGKVTEIPQPFYYVDVKGKLLKPIKLYSQKNNSGEVVATLPIGYEVEVLLAEPETGTDENGIKKQMMNYLLRTSFGLVGWLQLTEDDAYHLNPIVKGLGFLGD
;
A
#
# COMPACT_ATOMS: atom_id res chain seq x y z
N MET A 1 16.19 37.39 35.38
CA MET A 1 16.09 37.24 33.92
C MET A 1 16.75 35.94 33.52
N LYS A 2 16.01 34.84 33.35
CA LYS A 2 16.51 33.54 32.88
C LYS A 2 15.69 33.07 31.70
N LYS A 3 16.41 32.82 30.65
CA LYS A 3 16.11 32.33 29.33
C LYS A 3 15.12 31.15 29.34
N ILE A 4 13.99 31.35 28.70
CA ILE A 4 13.10 30.28 28.19
C ILE A 4 13.15 30.41 26.69
N THR A 5 14.00 29.64 26.04
CA THR A 5 14.02 29.44 24.61
C THR A 5 14.64 28.06 24.39
N LEU A 6 13.86 27.07 24.09
CA LEU A 6 14.20 25.86 23.34
C LEU A 6 13.24 24.70 23.67
N LEU A 7 12.09 24.67 23.08
CA LEU A 7 11.32 23.42 22.93
C LEU A 7 10.24 23.59 21.85
N LEU A 8 10.62 23.87 20.61
CA LEU A 8 9.66 23.94 19.50
C LEU A 8 10.21 23.38 18.18
N PHE A 9 10.92 22.26 18.21
CA PHE A 9 11.52 21.74 16.97
C PHE A 9 11.50 20.21 16.84
N LEU A 10 10.48 19.51 17.34
CA LEU A 10 10.45 18.03 17.24
C LEU A 10 9.10 17.43 16.78
N LEU A 11 8.24 18.20 16.14
CA LEU A 11 6.92 17.69 15.66
C LEU A 11 6.69 17.81 14.14
N LEU A 12 7.71 18.01 13.34
CA LEU A 12 7.55 18.31 11.91
C LEU A 12 7.86 17.21 10.87
N PRO A 13 8.25 15.97 11.16
CA PRO A 13 8.45 15.02 10.06
C PRO A 13 7.24 14.14 9.73
N MET A 14 6.20 14.06 10.58
CA MET A 14 5.12 13.09 10.36
C MET A 14 4.03 13.57 9.38
N GLN A 15 3.89 14.86 9.16
CA GLN A 15 2.86 15.42 8.25
C GLN A 15 3.29 15.50 6.78
N MET A 16 4.56 15.26 6.43
CA MET A 16 5.02 15.42 5.04
C MET A 16 4.71 14.24 4.11
N LEU A 17 4.43 13.05 4.64
CA LEU A 17 4.11 11.88 3.79
C LEU A 17 2.69 11.93 3.21
N TRP A 18 1.74 12.50 3.93
CA TRP A 18 0.32 12.56 3.57
C TRP A 18 -0.01 13.56 2.44
N ALA A 19 0.82 14.55 2.23
CA ALA A 19 0.63 15.55 1.18
C ALA A 19 1.08 15.08 -0.22
N GLN A 20 1.64 13.87 -0.36
CA GLN A 20 2.27 13.47 -1.61
C GLN A 20 1.26 13.00 -2.66
N ALA A 21 0.25 12.21 -2.28
CA ALA A 21 -0.76 11.74 -3.23
C ALA A 21 -1.62 12.91 -3.74
N GLU A 22 -2.09 13.80 -2.86
CA GLU A 22 -2.83 14.99 -3.29
C GLU A 22 -2.03 15.91 -4.20
N LYS A 23 -0.74 16.08 -3.93
CA LYS A 23 0.15 16.86 -4.80
C LYS A 23 0.38 16.19 -6.14
N SER A 24 0.46 14.86 -6.16
CA SER A 24 0.67 14.07 -7.38
C SER A 24 -0.57 14.01 -8.24
N PHE A 25 -1.74 14.13 -7.63
CA PHE A 25 -3.05 14.02 -8.28
C PHE A 25 -3.97 15.18 -7.90
N PRO A 26 -3.61 16.43 -8.27
CA PRO A 26 -4.36 17.64 -7.89
C PRO A 26 -5.75 17.72 -8.53
N GLN A 27 -6.01 16.92 -9.58
CA GLN A 27 -7.32 16.84 -10.25
C GLN A 27 -8.34 16.02 -9.47
N PHE A 28 -7.92 15.27 -8.46
CA PHE A 28 -8.84 14.44 -7.66
C PHE A 28 -9.41 15.22 -6.48
N THR A 29 -10.66 14.91 -6.16
CA THR A 29 -11.26 15.28 -4.89
C THR A 29 -10.88 14.21 -3.86
N TRP A 30 -10.18 14.60 -2.81
CA TRP A 30 -9.74 13.70 -1.76
C TRP A 30 -10.63 13.78 -0.53
N LYS A 31 -10.95 12.62 0.05
CA LYS A 31 -11.71 12.48 1.29
C LYS A 31 -11.09 11.42 2.19
N ASN A 32 -11.32 11.54 3.49
CA ASN A 32 -11.07 10.43 4.41
C ASN A 32 -12.05 9.31 4.08
N ALA A 33 -11.55 8.09 3.91
CA ALA A 33 -12.37 6.92 3.60
C ALA A 33 -13.10 6.41 4.86
N ASN A 34 -12.46 6.52 6.03
CA ASN A 34 -13.05 6.07 7.29
C ASN A 34 -13.86 7.19 7.96
N ILE A 35 -15.15 7.17 7.75
CA ILE A 35 -16.07 8.13 8.41
C ILE A 35 -16.43 7.75 9.84
N ILE A 36 -16.07 6.53 10.29
CA ILE A 36 -16.44 5.98 11.59
C ILE A 36 -15.34 6.25 12.61
N ARG A 37 -14.10 5.80 12.34
CA ARG A 37 -12.99 5.85 13.31
C ARG A 37 -11.95 6.95 13.01
N LYS A 38 -12.09 7.65 11.88
CA LYS A 38 -11.17 8.73 11.44
C LYS A 38 -9.70 8.30 11.45
N ASP A 39 -9.42 7.10 10.92
CA ASP A 39 -8.06 6.76 10.54
C ASP A 39 -7.59 7.63 9.37
N ASP A 40 -6.35 7.44 8.97
CA ASP A 40 -5.75 8.25 7.93
C ASP A 40 -6.00 7.71 6.51
N SER A 41 -6.89 6.72 6.34
CA SER A 41 -7.19 6.15 5.02
C SER A 41 -7.90 7.14 4.12
N ARG A 42 -7.45 7.24 2.87
CA ARG A 42 -7.89 8.29 1.95
C ARG A 42 -8.41 7.72 0.64
N PHE A 43 -9.46 8.34 0.15
CA PHE A 43 -10.03 8.03 -1.15
C PHE A 43 -10.07 9.28 -2.05
N GLY A 44 -9.44 9.17 -3.23
CA GLY A 44 -9.42 10.20 -4.26
C GLY A 44 -10.26 9.81 -5.47
N TYR A 45 -11.00 10.75 -6.06
CA TYR A 45 -11.82 10.48 -7.24
C TYR A 45 -11.97 11.71 -8.12
N GLU A 46 -12.23 11.50 -9.39
CA GLU A 46 -12.67 12.55 -10.31
C GLU A 46 -14.19 12.71 -10.24
N PRO A 47 -14.72 13.90 -9.89
CA PRO A 47 -16.17 14.10 -9.68
C PRO A 47 -17.07 13.74 -10.86
N ALA A 48 -16.55 13.85 -12.09
CA ALA A 48 -17.33 13.57 -13.30
C ALA A 48 -17.74 12.09 -13.46
N SER A 49 -17.04 11.16 -12.79
CA SER A 49 -17.26 9.72 -12.90
C SER A 49 -17.66 9.05 -11.59
N PHE A 50 -17.81 9.82 -10.53
CA PHE A 50 -18.06 9.30 -9.19
C PHE A 50 -19.21 10.01 -8.48
N THR A 51 -20.19 9.23 -8.02
CA THR A 51 -21.26 9.72 -7.15
C THR A 51 -20.94 9.35 -5.71
N THR A 52 -20.66 10.37 -4.89
CA THR A 52 -20.33 10.22 -3.47
C THR A 52 -21.53 9.79 -2.64
N ILE A 53 -21.34 8.81 -1.76
CA ILE A 53 -22.36 8.35 -0.81
C ILE A 53 -21.81 8.50 0.62
N PHE A 54 -20.70 7.88 0.97
CA PHE A 54 -20.05 7.88 2.28
C PHE A 54 -21.04 7.53 3.41
N LYS A 55 -21.52 6.29 3.39
CA LYS A 55 -22.43 5.75 4.40
C LYS A 55 -21.88 4.51 5.04
N ASN A 56 -22.03 4.40 6.36
CA ASN A 56 -21.84 3.14 7.06
C ASN A 56 -22.95 2.17 6.67
N CYS A 57 -22.57 1.02 6.09
CA CYS A 57 -23.51 0.03 5.56
C CYS A 57 -24.38 -0.59 6.67
N HIS A 58 -23.88 -0.68 7.90
CA HIS A 58 -24.64 -1.15 9.06
C HIS A 58 -25.84 -0.22 9.40
N THR A 59 -25.75 1.07 9.07
CA THR A 59 -26.83 2.04 9.33
C THR A 59 -27.87 2.11 8.22
N LEU A 60 -27.71 1.35 7.15
CA LEU A 60 -28.66 1.30 6.04
C LEU A 60 -29.90 0.46 6.43
N PRO A 61 -31.05 0.66 5.76
CA PRO A 61 -32.19 -0.25 5.92
C PRO A 61 -31.80 -1.69 5.56
N LYS A 62 -32.35 -2.67 6.26
CA LYS A 62 -32.09 -4.11 5.98
C LYS A 62 -32.48 -4.56 4.57
N THR A 63 -33.28 -3.76 3.89
CA THR A 63 -33.67 -3.98 2.49
C THR A 63 -32.69 -3.37 1.49
N ASP A 64 -31.72 -2.59 1.96
CA ASP A 64 -30.68 -2.00 1.10
C ASP A 64 -29.69 -3.08 0.68
N PRO A 65 -29.34 -3.20 -0.61
CA PRO A 65 -28.39 -4.18 -1.09
C PRO A 65 -27.00 -4.08 -0.46
N CYS A 66 -26.64 -2.91 0.04
CA CYS A 66 -25.35 -2.67 0.72
C CYS A 66 -25.44 -2.84 2.23
N TYR A 67 -26.60 -3.22 2.80
CA TYR A 67 -26.74 -3.42 4.22
C TYR A 67 -25.78 -4.49 4.74
N GLU A 68 -24.99 -4.15 5.77
CA GLU A 68 -24.11 -5.09 6.47
C GLU A 68 -24.69 -5.38 7.87
N ALA A 69 -24.94 -6.66 8.12
CA ALA A 69 -25.54 -7.11 9.37
C ALA A 69 -24.54 -7.16 10.53
N ASP A 70 -23.25 -7.38 10.22
CA ASP A 70 -22.18 -7.41 11.20
C ASP A 70 -21.78 -5.99 11.61
N GLU A 71 -22.13 -5.61 12.84
CA GLU A 71 -21.77 -4.30 13.38
C GLU A 71 -20.27 -4.09 13.58
N TYR A 72 -19.48 -5.17 13.60
CA TYR A 72 -18.03 -5.12 13.70
C TYR A 72 -17.34 -4.99 12.33
N ALA A 73 -18.06 -5.19 11.24
CA ALA A 73 -17.49 -5.13 9.90
C ALA A 73 -17.03 -3.73 9.47
N ASP A 74 -17.63 -2.67 10.08
CA ASP A 74 -17.33 -1.26 9.75
C ASP A 74 -17.27 -0.99 8.23
N LEU A 75 -18.16 -1.60 7.46
CA LEU A 75 -18.20 -1.47 6.02
C LEU A 75 -18.77 -0.11 5.61
N ILE A 76 -18.04 0.64 4.80
CA ILE A 76 -18.43 1.98 4.34
C ILE A 76 -18.60 1.95 2.82
N LEU A 77 -19.79 2.25 2.33
CA LEU A 77 -20.03 2.53 0.93
C LEU A 77 -19.55 3.95 0.62
N LEU A 78 -18.41 4.07 -0.05
CA LEU A 78 -17.84 5.36 -0.45
C LEU A 78 -18.67 6.02 -1.55
N GLY A 79 -19.13 5.24 -2.50
CA GLY A 79 -19.96 5.72 -3.60
C GLY A 79 -20.03 4.78 -4.78
N THR A 80 -20.60 5.27 -5.88
CA THR A 80 -20.69 4.55 -7.14
C THR A 80 -19.80 5.20 -8.20
N TYR A 81 -19.15 4.36 -8.98
CA TYR A 81 -18.30 4.78 -10.09
C TYR A 81 -18.88 4.29 -11.41
N LYS A 82 -18.86 5.18 -12.40
CA LYS A 82 -19.24 4.85 -13.79
C LYS A 82 -18.46 5.75 -14.75
N ASN A 83 -17.88 5.17 -15.77
CA ASN A 83 -17.29 5.92 -16.88
C ASN A 83 -17.99 5.65 -18.22
N ALA A 84 -17.57 6.36 -19.27
CA ALA A 84 -18.19 6.26 -20.58
C ALA A 84 -18.07 4.89 -21.24
N SER A 85 -17.10 4.07 -20.84
CA SER A 85 -16.89 2.71 -21.37
C SER A 85 -17.67 1.62 -20.63
N MET A 86 -18.41 1.98 -19.56
CA MET A 86 -19.13 1.03 -18.72
C MET A 86 -20.63 1.10 -18.97
N ASN A 87 -21.26 -0.05 -19.15
CA ASN A 87 -22.72 -0.14 -19.26
C ASN A 87 -23.39 0.11 -17.90
N GLU A 88 -22.83 -0.40 -16.83
CA GLU A 88 -23.35 -0.34 -15.47
C GLU A 88 -22.33 0.31 -14.52
N HIS A 89 -22.82 0.84 -13.40
CA HIS A 89 -21.95 1.35 -12.35
C HIS A 89 -21.39 0.20 -11.52
N VAL A 90 -20.32 0.49 -10.78
CA VAL A 90 -19.75 -0.36 -9.73
C VAL A 90 -19.84 0.39 -8.41
N ASN A 91 -19.90 -0.36 -7.30
CA ASN A 91 -19.85 0.18 -5.95
C ASN A 91 -18.42 0.11 -5.42
N ILE A 92 -17.99 1.16 -4.72
CA ILE A 92 -16.68 1.22 -4.08
C ILE A 92 -16.88 1.29 -2.59
N PHE A 93 -16.24 0.36 -1.88
CA PHE A 93 -16.32 0.23 -0.43
C PHE A 93 -14.95 0.38 0.21
N TYR A 94 -14.98 0.73 1.47
CA TYR A 94 -13.86 0.75 2.38
C TYR A 94 -14.23 0.03 3.69
N THR A 95 -13.28 -0.69 4.27
CA THR A 95 -13.35 -1.21 5.64
C THR A 95 -12.01 -1.01 6.33
N PRO A 96 -11.99 -0.58 7.60
CA PRO A 96 -10.76 -0.52 8.39
C PRO A 96 -10.24 -1.90 8.81
N GLY A 97 -11.05 -2.97 8.61
CA GLY A 97 -10.75 -4.30 9.11
C GLY A 97 -10.82 -4.41 10.64
N PRO A 98 -10.86 -5.61 11.19
CA PRO A 98 -10.87 -5.83 12.64
C PRO A 98 -9.52 -5.49 13.29
N SER A 99 -8.42 -5.69 12.58
CA SER A 99 -7.04 -5.48 13.06
C SER A 99 -6.42 -4.15 12.58
N ILE A 100 -7.25 -3.21 12.12
CA ILE A 100 -6.79 -1.94 11.51
C ILE A 100 -6.04 -2.20 10.19
N ASP A 101 -6.57 -3.11 9.38
CA ASP A 101 -6.06 -3.46 8.05
C ASP A 101 -6.93 -2.79 6.97
N PRO A 102 -6.66 -1.53 6.60
CA PRO A 102 -7.49 -0.79 5.66
C PRO A 102 -7.57 -1.50 4.32
N MET A 103 -8.79 -1.81 3.91
CA MET A 103 -9.06 -2.50 2.65
C MET A 103 -10.12 -1.74 1.84
N PHE A 104 -9.82 -1.54 0.56
CA PHE A 104 -10.78 -1.06 -0.42
C PHE A 104 -11.27 -2.22 -1.27
N SER A 105 -12.54 -2.18 -1.66
CA SER A 105 -13.11 -3.17 -2.56
C SER A 105 -14.03 -2.54 -3.59
N ILE A 106 -14.14 -3.20 -4.73
CA ILE A 106 -15.05 -2.85 -5.81
C ILE A 106 -15.97 -4.04 -6.04
N THR A 107 -17.25 -3.78 -6.14
CA THR A 107 -18.27 -4.78 -6.48
C THR A 107 -19.02 -4.35 -7.72
N ASP A 108 -19.70 -5.29 -8.38
CA ASP A 108 -20.69 -4.96 -9.40
C ASP A 108 -21.95 -4.34 -8.76
N LYS A 109 -22.95 -4.02 -9.59
CA LYS A 109 -24.23 -3.45 -9.14
C LYS A 109 -25.02 -4.39 -8.23
N ASP A 110 -24.76 -5.71 -8.29
CA ASP A 110 -25.39 -6.75 -7.49
C ASP A 110 -24.57 -7.14 -6.26
N ASN A 111 -23.56 -6.31 -5.91
CA ASN A 111 -22.62 -6.48 -4.80
C ASN A 111 -21.72 -7.72 -4.91
N LYS A 112 -21.51 -8.29 -6.09
CA LYS A 112 -20.53 -9.35 -6.30
C LYS A 112 -19.13 -8.75 -6.35
N PRO A 113 -18.17 -9.31 -5.59
CA PRO A 113 -16.79 -8.81 -5.57
C PRO A 113 -16.13 -8.86 -6.95
N ILE A 114 -15.55 -7.75 -7.38
CA ILE A 114 -14.74 -7.61 -8.59
C ILE A 114 -13.26 -7.50 -8.20
N TRP A 115 -12.96 -6.78 -7.12
CA TRP A 115 -11.59 -6.48 -6.70
C TRP A 115 -11.55 -6.09 -5.22
N LYS A 116 -10.42 -6.39 -4.58
CA LYS A 116 -10.08 -5.92 -3.23
C LYS A 116 -8.58 -5.67 -3.14
N GLU A 117 -8.18 -4.67 -2.35
CA GLU A 117 -6.79 -4.31 -2.12
C GLU A 117 -6.60 -3.71 -0.74
N PHE A 118 -5.57 -4.17 -0.02
CA PHE A 118 -5.13 -3.53 1.22
C PHE A 118 -4.30 -2.30 0.88
N ALA A 119 -4.79 -1.14 1.29
CA ALA A 119 -4.14 0.14 1.01
C ALA A 119 -4.60 1.22 1.98
N GLU A 120 -3.74 2.16 2.29
CA GLU A 120 -4.09 3.37 3.03
C GLU A 120 -4.65 4.45 2.10
N GLU A 121 -4.22 4.48 0.84
CA GLU A 121 -4.71 5.43 -0.15
C GLU A 121 -5.13 4.73 -1.44
N VAL A 122 -6.31 5.05 -1.91
CA VAL A 122 -6.82 4.62 -3.22
C VAL A 122 -7.38 5.81 -3.97
N CYS A 123 -7.11 5.92 -5.26
CA CYS A 123 -7.82 6.88 -6.09
C CYS A 123 -8.16 6.31 -7.47
N ILE A 124 -9.26 6.82 -8.05
CA ILE A 124 -9.77 6.39 -9.35
C ILE A 124 -10.07 7.60 -10.24
N ASN A 125 -9.59 7.55 -11.48
CA ASN A 125 -9.88 8.57 -12.49
C ASN A 125 -11.06 8.20 -13.39
N SER A 126 -11.49 9.14 -14.21
CA SER A 126 -12.60 8.96 -15.15
C SER A 126 -12.36 7.91 -16.25
N SER A 127 -11.12 7.51 -16.47
CA SER A 127 -10.76 6.43 -17.41
C SER A 127 -10.74 5.04 -16.77
N GLY A 128 -11.03 4.91 -15.46
CA GLY A 128 -10.98 3.65 -14.72
C GLY A 128 -9.58 3.24 -14.28
N ILE A 129 -8.61 4.14 -14.33
CA ILE A 129 -7.31 3.88 -13.73
C ILE A 129 -7.41 4.06 -12.23
N ILE A 130 -6.98 3.02 -11.50
CA ILE A 130 -6.91 3.00 -10.05
C ILE A 130 -5.44 3.05 -9.65
N TYR A 131 -5.11 3.93 -8.70
CA TYR A 131 -3.81 3.95 -8.05
C TYR A 131 -4.00 3.64 -6.57
N THR A 132 -3.10 2.83 -6.03
CA THR A 132 -3.09 2.48 -4.61
C THR A 132 -1.73 2.79 -3.99
N SER A 133 -1.73 3.09 -2.71
CA SER A 133 -0.54 3.29 -1.89
C SER A 133 -0.79 2.72 -0.50
N GLY A 134 0.14 1.93 0.00
CA GLY A 134 0.01 1.32 1.32
C GLY A 134 1.05 0.26 1.62
N ASN A 135 1.24 0.00 2.91
CA ASN A 135 2.17 -1.02 3.39
C ASN A 135 1.48 -2.19 4.10
N MET A 136 0.16 -2.12 4.31
CA MET A 136 -0.59 -3.19 4.95
C MET A 136 -0.54 -4.47 4.12
N ASN A 137 -0.20 -5.60 4.75
CA ASN A 137 0.06 -6.89 4.10
C ASN A 137 1.16 -6.81 3.01
N LYS A 138 2.09 -5.88 3.18
CA LYS A 138 3.21 -5.61 2.26
C LYS A 138 4.46 -5.28 3.06
N MET A 139 5.62 -5.42 2.43
CA MET A 139 6.94 -5.20 3.03
C MET A 139 7.33 -3.73 3.16
N PHE A 140 6.69 -2.87 2.38
CA PHE A 140 6.93 -1.43 2.30
C PHE A 140 5.72 -0.76 1.65
N ASN A 141 5.66 0.55 1.65
CA ASN A 141 4.60 1.28 0.96
C ASN A 141 4.65 1.03 -0.55
N GLN A 142 3.88 0.02 -1.02
CA GLN A 142 3.76 -0.31 -2.44
C GLN A 142 2.76 0.62 -3.10
N ARG A 143 3.20 1.24 -4.19
CA ARG A 143 2.35 2.03 -5.09
C ARG A 143 2.04 1.21 -6.30
N MET A 144 0.75 0.92 -6.51
CA MET A 144 0.31 0.03 -7.58
C MET A 144 -0.67 0.75 -8.50
N LYS A 145 -0.79 0.24 -9.71
CA LYS A 145 -1.70 0.76 -10.73
C LYS A 145 -2.56 -0.36 -11.29
N PHE A 146 -3.85 -0.09 -11.43
CA PHE A 146 -4.81 -1.02 -11.99
C PHE A 146 -5.68 -0.34 -13.04
N GLN A 147 -6.31 -1.14 -13.89
CA GLN A 147 -7.32 -0.71 -14.85
C GLN A 147 -8.63 -1.41 -14.54
N LEU A 148 -9.67 -0.63 -14.27
CA LEU A 148 -11.07 -1.09 -14.26
C LEU A 148 -11.65 -0.94 -15.65
N ALA A 149 -11.95 -2.05 -16.31
CA ALA A 149 -12.58 -2.09 -17.63
C ALA A 149 -13.43 -3.35 -17.76
N ASN A 150 -14.58 -3.23 -18.41
CA ASN A 150 -15.49 -4.36 -18.70
C ASN A 150 -15.83 -5.22 -17.45
N GLY A 151 -16.03 -4.56 -16.30
CA GLY A 151 -16.37 -5.24 -15.05
C GLY A 151 -15.22 -6.05 -14.42
N LYS A 152 -13.97 -5.80 -14.82
CA LYS A 152 -12.78 -6.44 -14.28
C LYS A 152 -11.76 -5.39 -13.89
N VAL A 153 -11.01 -5.67 -12.82
CA VAL A 153 -9.83 -4.90 -12.45
C VAL A 153 -8.59 -5.75 -12.74
N THR A 154 -7.67 -5.16 -13.49
CA THR A 154 -6.42 -5.82 -13.88
C THR A 154 -5.26 -4.95 -13.46
N GLU A 155 -4.26 -5.53 -12.82
CA GLU A 155 -3.02 -4.82 -12.48
C GLU A 155 -2.27 -4.43 -13.76
N ILE A 156 -1.74 -3.21 -13.76
CA ILE A 156 -0.77 -2.75 -14.75
C ILE A 156 0.60 -2.86 -14.08
N PRO A 157 1.37 -3.91 -14.39
CA PRO A 157 2.60 -4.20 -13.69
C PRO A 157 3.66 -3.13 -13.93
N GLN A 158 4.47 -2.88 -12.92
CA GLN A 158 5.66 -2.04 -12.99
C GLN A 158 6.90 -2.95 -13.10
N PRO A 159 7.97 -2.51 -13.77
CA PRO A 159 9.21 -3.28 -13.83
C PRO A 159 9.87 -3.40 -12.45
N PHE A 160 9.65 -2.40 -11.58
CA PHE A 160 10.17 -2.33 -10.22
C PHE A 160 9.20 -1.52 -9.36
N TYR A 161 9.20 -1.79 -8.06
CA TYR A 161 8.60 -0.91 -7.06
C TYR A 161 9.66 0.02 -6.48
N TYR A 162 9.34 1.29 -6.37
CA TYR A 162 10.17 2.26 -5.65
C TYR A 162 9.93 2.11 -4.15
N VAL A 163 11.00 1.84 -3.38
CA VAL A 163 10.91 1.51 -1.95
C VAL A 163 11.21 2.73 -1.08
N ASP A 164 12.35 3.41 -1.34
CA ASP A 164 12.81 4.61 -0.61
C ASP A 164 12.86 4.45 0.92
N VAL A 165 13.33 3.30 1.39
CA VAL A 165 13.50 3.03 2.83
C VAL A 165 14.96 3.22 3.20
N LYS A 166 15.23 4.13 4.15
CA LYS A 166 16.55 4.30 4.79
C LYS A 166 16.53 3.66 6.17
N GLY A 167 17.43 2.73 6.40
CA GLY A 167 17.43 1.98 7.64
C GLY A 167 18.78 1.42 8.00
N LYS A 168 18.86 0.92 9.24
CA LYS A 168 20.02 0.19 9.74
C LYS A 168 19.81 -1.30 9.58
N LEU A 169 20.88 -2.01 9.27
CA LEU A 169 20.88 -3.46 9.25
C LEU A 169 20.71 -4.01 10.67
N LEU A 170 19.81 -4.93 10.84
CA LEU A 170 19.56 -5.67 12.08
C LEU A 170 20.24 -7.05 12.07
N LYS A 171 20.68 -7.50 10.88
CA LYS A 171 21.49 -8.70 10.65
C LYS A 171 22.62 -8.37 9.67
N PRO A 172 23.76 -9.11 9.69
CA PRO A 172 24.78 -8.94 8.66
C PRO A 172 24.28 -9.44 7.32
N ILE A 173 24.61 -8.76 6.22
CA ILE A 173 24.22 -9.14 4.87
C ILE A 173 25.38 -9.10 3.89
N LYS A 174 25.19 -9.76 2.75
CA LYS A 174 26.02 -9.56 1.55
C LYS A 174 25.14 -8.96 0.44
N LEU A 175 25.68 -7.99 -0.27
CA LEU A 175 25.09 -7.48 -1.48
C LEU A 175 25.76 -8.12 -2.68
N TYR A 176 24.99 -8.48 -3.68
CA TYR A 176 25.45 -9.20 -4.87
C TYR A 176 25.30 -8.36 -6.12
N SER A 177 26.13 -8.66 -7.13
CA SER A 177 26.08 -7.98 -8.43
C SER A 177 24.85 -8.36 -9.26
N GLN A 178 24.19 -9.46 -8.93
CA GLN A 178 23.01 -9.97 -9.62
C GLN A 178 21.91 -10.32 -8.61
N LYS A 179 20.67 -10.40 -9.10
CA LYS A 179 19.50 -10.84 -8.32
C LYS A 179 19.67 -12.29 -7.80
N ASN A 180 18.76 -12.70 -6.93
CA ASN A 180 18.71 -14.06 -6.37
C ASN A 180 19.95 -14.43 -5.59
N ASN A 181 20.55 -13.44 -4.90
CA ASN A 181 21.77 -13.60 -4.11
C ASN A 181 22.91 -14.27 -4.94
N SER A 182 23.03 -13.89 -6.20
CA SER A 182 23.99 -14.49 -7.15
C SER A 182 24.99 -13.48 -7.71
N GLY A 183 26.00 -13.98 -8.43
CA GLY A 183 27.10 -13.18 -8.95
C GLY A 183 28.15 -12.85 -7.90
N GLU A 184 28.97 -11.83 -8.16
CA GLU A 184 30.04 -11.40 -7.27
C GLU A 184 29.50 -10.66 -6.04
N VAL A 185 30.18 -10.81 -4.90
CA VAL A 185 29.86 -10.05 -3.69
C VAL A 185 30.34 -8.61 -3.85
N VAL A 186 29.40 -7.68 -3.95
CA VAL A 186 29.67 -6.24 -4.07
C VAL A 186 30.08 -5.64 -2.71
N ALA A 187 29.42 -6.07 -1.63
CA ALA A 187 29.73 -5.61 -0.28
C ALA A 187 29.30 -6.65 0.76
N THR A 188 30.07 -6.73 1.86
CA THR A 188 29.68 -7.44 3.09
C THR A 188 29.48 -6.40 4.18
N LEU A 189 28.27 -6.33 4.72
CA LEU A 189 27.84 -5.26 5.61
C LEU A 189 27.52 -5.82 6.99
N PRO A 190 28.07 -5.24 8.06
CA PRO A 190 27.81 -5.67 9.44
C PRO A 190 26.48 -5.15 9.96
N ILE A 191 26.04 -5.68 11.10
CA ILE A 191 24.91 -5.14 11.87
C ILE A 191 25.16 -3.66 12.17
N GLY A 192 24.07 -2.86 12.12
CA GLY A 192 24.10 -1.42 12.41
C GLY A 192 24.54 -0.56 11.23
N TYR A 193 24.99 -1.16 10.11
CA TYR A 193 25.36 -0.40 8.92
C TYR A 193 24.11 0.26 8.30
N GLU A 194 24.25 1.50 7.85
CA GLU A 194 23.15 2.25 7.21
C GLU A 194 23.08 1.93 5.72
N VAL A 195 21.88 1.60 5.27
CA VAL A 195 21.57 1.32 3.86
C VAL A 195 20.34 2.09 3.44
N GLU A 196 20.22 2.28 2.14
CA GLU A 196 19.01 2.76 1.50
C GLU A 196 18.50 1.67 0.55
N VAL A 197 17.26 1.22 0.75
CA VAL A 197 16.56 0.29 -0.13
C VAL A 197 15.90 1.11 -1.23
N LEU A 198 16.39 1.01 -2.45
CA LEU A 198 15.99 1.84 -3.57
C LEU A 198 14.76 1.28 -4.29
N LEU A 199 14.87 0.02 -4.71
CA LEU A 199 13.90 -0.65 -5.56
C LEU A 199 13.63 -2.06 -5.02
N ALA A 200 12.47 -2.58 -5.38
CA ALA A 200 12.09 -3.96 -5.16
C ALA A 200 11.52 -4.58 -6.43
N GLU A 201 11.84 -5.84 -6.68
CA GLU A 201 11.30 -6.65 -7.77
C GLU A 201 10.76 -7.95 -7.17
N PRO A 202 9.43 -8.21 -7.29
CA PRO A 202 8.84 -9.44 -6.80
C PRO A 202 9.29 -10.63 -7.67
N GLU A 203 9.54 -11.75 -7.02
CA GLU A 203 9.85 -13.01 -7.69
C GLU A 203 9.05 -14.14 -7.04
N THR A 204 8.59 -15.07 -7.85
CA THR A 204 7.93 -16.27 -7.37
C THR A 204 8.91 -17.43 -7.44
N GLY A 205 9.30 -17.95 -6.29
CA GLY A 205 10.11 -19.17 -6.20
C GLY A 205 9.30 -20.35 -5.69
N THR A 206 9.95 -21.50 -5.64
CA THR A 206 9.46 -22.69 -4.93
C THR A 206 10.50 -23.07 -3.90
N ASP A 207 10.05 -23.46 -2.70
CA ASP A 207 10.94 -24.03 -1.70
C ASP A 207 11.34 -25.48 -2.07
N GLU A 208 12.15 -26.09 -1.24
CA GLU A 208 12.62 -27.48 -1.40
C GLU A 208 11.50 -28.53 -1.42
N ASN A 209 10.30 -28.17 -0.94
CA ASN A 209 9.10 -29.01 -0.94
C ASN A 209 8.18 -28.72 -2.13
N GLY A 210 8.56 -27.82 -3.04
CA GLY A 210 7.75 -27.39 -4.18
C GLY A 210 6.64 -26.41 -3.82
N ILE A 211 6.63 -25.85 -2.62
CA ILE A 211 5.65 -24.82 -2.18
C ILE A 211 6.07 -23.48 -2.76
N LYS A 212 5.13 -22.79 -3.42
CA LYS A 212 5.37 -21.44 -3.91
C LYS A 212 5.62 -20.49 -2.75
N LYS A 213 6.76 -19.80 -2.78
CA LYS A 213 7.10 -18.72 -1.86
C LYS A 213 7.22 -17.43 -2.62
N GLN A 214 6.71 -16.36 -2.02
CA GLN A 214 6.98 -15.00 -2.50
C GLN A 214 8.38 -14.61 -2.04
N MET A 215 9.18 -14.15 -2.97
CA MET A 215 10.50 -13.60 -2.72
C MET A 215 10.58 -12.21 -3.30
N MET A 216 11.45 -11.39 -2.74
CA MET A 216 11.63 -10.03 -3.20
C MET A 216 13.12 -9.76 -3.38
N ASN A 217 13.51 -9.35 -4.58
CA ASN A 217 14.84 -8.85 -4.85
C ASN A 217 14.87 -7.34 -4.59
N TYR A 218 15.66 -6.92 -3.61
CA TYR A 218 15.86 -5.52 -3.27
C TYR A 218 17.18 -5.00 -3.83
N LEU A 219 17.16 -3.83 -4.43
CA LEU A 219 18.36 -3.08 -4.80
C LEU A 219 18.69 -2.11 -3.68
N LEU A 220 19.84 -2.32 -3.03
CA LEU A 220 20.30 -1.50 -1.92
C LEU A 220 21.49 -0.64 -2.31
N ARG A 221 21.55 0.54 -1.72
CA ARG A 221 22.70 1.44 -1.77
C ARG A 221 23.35 1.54 -0.39
N THR A 222 24.66 1.36 -0.35
CA THR A 222 25.47 1.59 0.86
C THR A 222 25.69 3.09 1.09
N SER A 223 26.06 3.49 2.31
CA SER A 223 26.45 4.87 2.62
C SER A 223 27.70 5.34 1.83
N PHE A 224 28.54 4.41 1.38
CA PHE A 224 29.67 4.69 0.49
C PHE A 224 29.25 4.87 -0.98
N GLY A 225 28.04 4.45 -1.37
CA GLY A 225 27.52 4.57 -2.75
C GLY A 225 27.63 3.31 -3.59
N LEU A 226 28.11 2.17 -3.05
CA LEU A 226 28.02 0.88 -3.74
C LEU A 226 26.57 0.45 -3.80
N VAL A 227 26.19 -0.18 -4.93
CA VAL A 227 24.83 -0.66 -5.16
C VAL A 227 24.88 -2.16 -5.45
N GLY A 228 23.99 -2.93 -4.82
CA GLY A 228 23.91 -4.36 -5.03
C GLY A 228 22.56 -4.95 -4.65
N TRP A 229 22.32 -6.17 -5.04
CA TRP A 229 21.09 -6.90 -4.82
C TRP A 229 21.11 -7.70 -3.53
N LEU A 230 19.97 -7.77 -2.88
CA LEU A 230 19.66 -8.64 -1.75
C LEU A 230 18.30 -9.28 -2.00
N GLN A 231 18.23 -10.61 -2.04
CA GLN A 231 16.97 -11.33 -2.05
C GLN A 231 16.56 -11.66 -0.62
N LEU A 232 15.31 -11.34 -0.29
CA LEU A 232 14.66 -11.71 0.96
C LEU A 232 13.43 -12.57 0.67
N THR A 233 13.18 -13.52 1.56
CA THR A 233 11.97 -14.34 1.60
C THR A 233 10.97 -13.71 2.60
N GLU A 234 9.74 -14.20 2.62
CA GLU A 234 8.75 -13.82 3.63
C GLU A 234 9.27 -14.04 5.06
N ASP A 235 9.99 -15.15 5.28
CA ASP A 235 10.57 -15.48 6.59
C ASP A 235 11.64 -14.48 7.05
N ASP A 236 12.38 -13.88 6.10
CA ASP A 236 13.43 -12.90 6.38
C ASP A 236 12.87 -11.51 6.71
N ALA A 237 11.65 -11.31 6.32
CA ALA A 237 11.03 -10.00 6.22
C ALA A 237 9.94 -9.79 7.26
N TYR A 238 9.66 -10.78 8.08
CA TYR A 238 8.62 -10.72 9.10
C TYR A 238 8.87 -9.57 10.07
N HIS A 239 7.82 -8.82 10.42
CA HIS A 239 7.89 -7.58 11.20
C HIS A 239 8.63 -7.71 12.55
N LEU A 240 8.60 -8.89 13.17
CA LEU A 240 9.26 -9.14 14.45
C LEU A 240 10.79 -9.29 14.33
N ASN A 241 11.32 -9.58 13.15
CA ASN A 241 12.74 -9.83 12.95
C ASN A 241 13.25 -9.38 11.56
N PRO A 242 12.98 -8.14 11.17
CA PRO A 242 13.40 -7.65 9.86
C PRO A 242 14.93 -7.60 9.73
N ILE A 243 15.42 -7.71 8.50
CA ILE A 243 16.86 -7.57 8.20
C ILE A 243 17.26 -6.09 8.13
N VAL A 244 16.38 -5.25 7.56
CA VAL A 244 16.57 -3.80 7.48
C VAL A 244 15.49 -3.12 8.31
N LYS A 245 15.88 -2.25 9.24
CA LYS A 245 14.91 -1.48 10.03
C LYS A 245 14.07 -0.60 9.10
N GLY A 246 12.74 -0.73 9.19
CA GLY A 246 11.79 0.00 8.34
C GLY A 246 11.37 -0.74 7.08
N LEU A 247 11.99 -1.90 6.79
CA LEU A 247 11.56 -2.84 5.76
C LEU A 247 11.03 -4.09 6.46
N GLY A 248 9.74 -4.29 6.49
CA GLY A 248 9.14 -5.42 7.19
C GLY A 248 7.67 -5.57 6.84
N PHE A 249 7.18 -6.79 6.87
CA PHE A 249 5.78 -7.09 6.63
C PHE A 249 4.92 -6.51 7.76
N LEU A 250 3.92 -5.73 7.39
CA LEU A 250 2.89 -5.23 8.29
C LEU A 250 1.59 -5.93 7.93
N GLY A 251 1.09 -6.75 8.83
CA GLY A 251 -0.14 -7.54 8.66
C GLY A 251 -0.20 -8.69 9.65
N ASP A 252 -1.34 -9.36 9.71
CA ASP A 252 -1.61 -10.53 10.54
C ASP A 252 -1.12 -11.82 9.88
#